data_f0bb277e3efe30e33e879f4655ee6a2b
#
_entry.id   f0bb277e3efe30e33e879f4655ee6a2b
#
_cell.length_a   1.000
_cell.length_b   1.000
_cell.length_c   1.000
_cell.angle_alpha   90.00
_cell.angle_beta   90.00
_cell.angle_gamma   90.00
#
_symmetry.space_group_name_H-M   'P 1'
#
loop_
_entity.id
_entity.type
_entity.pdbx_description
1 polymer ?
#
loop_
_entity_poly.entity_id
_entity_poly.type
_entity_poly.pdbx_seq_one_letter_code
_entity_poly.pdbx_strand_id
1 'polypeptide(L)'
;AALIAALEENNVEMLGKLLGPGSEDVFTSGDEVADASGRASFLALFEEKHELVPAGDNTMVLQVGAEDWPLPTPFTEVEGKWYLDGAAGADEIVYRRVGRNELGAIAVCRGFIDAEVESAAQGHDGNEPGVFAARLRSDPGLHNGLYWPVEEGEPQSPIGEAVARAAAEGYRAVAGERMPYHGYYYRMLCAQGANADGGAIEYFQDGALTGGVALIAWPASYEVSGVMSFMINQDGLVYEKDLGEDTATVVEGIEEFDPDDSWSLVDSADDA
;
A
#
# COMPACT_ATOMS: atom_id res chain seq x y z
N ALA A 1 -12.38 17.49 22.15
CA ALA A 1 -13.41 16.53 22.61
C ALA A 1 -14.22 15.94 21.43
N ALA A 2 -14.90 16.77 20.59
CA ALA A 2 -15.75 16.25 19.52
C ALA A 2 -15.00 15.42 18.46
N LEU A 3 -13.82 15.88 18.01
CA LEU A 3 -12.97 15.15 17.07
C LEU A 3 -12.58 13.78 17.62
N ILE A 4 -12.11 13.72 18.86
CA ILE A 4 -11.67 12.46 19.48
C ILE A 4 -12.84 11.47 19.58
N ALA A 5 -14.00 11.92 20.08
CA ALA A 5 -15.19 11.06 20.15
C ALA A 5 -15.62 10.52 18.75
N ALA A 6 -15.56 11.37 17.72
CA ALA A 6 -15.89 10.93 16.35
C ALA A 6 -14.88 9.91 15.80
N LEU A 7 -13.59 10.04 16.15
CA LEU A 7 -12.55 9.07 15.77
C LEU A 7 -12.70 7.75 16.54
N GLU A 8 -12.96 7.78 17.84
CA GLU A 8 -13.20 6.59 18.67
C GLU A 8 -14.42 5.78 18.19
N GLU A 9 -15.50 6.47 17.82
CA GLU A 9 -16.74 5.86 17.33
C GLU A 9 -16.68 5.47 15.84
N ASN A 10 -15.60 5.83 15.13
CA ASN A 10 -15.53 5.75 13.66
C ASN A 10 -16.74 6.43 12.98
N ASN A 11 -17.13 7.59 13.50
CA ASN A 11 -18.31 8.32 13.04
C ASN A 11 -17.96 9.22 11.86
N VAL A 12 -17.94 8.63 10.65
CA VAL A 12 -17.58 9.30 9.39
C VAL A 12 -18.46 10.54 9.14
N GLU A 13 -19.77 10.48 9.45
CA GLU A 13 -20.68 11.63 9.29
C GLU A 13 -20.28 12.80 10.20
N MET A 14 -19.90 12.51 11.44
CA MET A 14 -19.45 13.55 12.39
C MET A 14 -18.07 14.10 11.97
N LEU A 15 -17.15 13.26 11.50
CA LEU A 15 -15.85 13.69 10.99
C LEU A 15 -16.02 14.65 9.81
N GLY A 16 -16.87 14.32 8.84
CA GLY A 16 -17.20 15.21 7.72
C GLY A 16 -17.82 16.55 8.18
N LYS A 17 -18.66 16.54 9.19
CA LYS A 17 -19.20 17.79 9.77
C LYS A 17 -18.16 18.65 10.49
N LEU A 18 -17.18 18.02 11.13
CA LEU A 18 -16.11 18.72 11.87
C LEU A 18 -15.04 19.28 10.94
N LEU A 19 -14.69 18.56 9.90
CA LEU A 19 -13.64 18.92 8.94
C LEU A 19 -14.18 19.76 7.76
N GLY A 20 -15.48 19.66 7.48
CA GLY A 20 -16.13 20.41 6.41
C GLY A 20 -16.20 19.66 5.10
N PRO A 21 -16.86 20.28 4.07
CA PRO A 21 -17.02 19.65 2.77
C PRO A 21 -15.68 19.36 2.07
N GLY A 22 -15.59 18.24 1.36
CA GLY A 22 -14.39 17.84 0.63
C GLY A 22 -13.28 17.24 1.51
N SER A 23 -13.61 16.87 2.76
CA SER A 23 -12.66 16.24 3.69
C SER A 23 -12.78 14.71 3.76
N GLU A 24 -13.60 14.11 2.91
CA GLU A 24 -13.83 12.66 2.91
C GLU A 24 -12.51 11.88 2.73
N ASP A 25 -11.64 12.36 1.86
CA ASP A 25 -10.35 11.74 1.56
C ASP A 25 -9.34 11.81 2.74
N VAL A 26 -9.61 12.65 3.74
CA VAL A 26 -8.77 12.72 4.95
C VAL A 26 -8.90 11.44 5.79
N PHE A 27 -10.08 10.84 5.86
CA PHE A 27 -10.39 9.72 6.76
C PHE A 27 -10.86 8.43 6.05
N THR A 28 -10.99 8.45 4.71
CA THR A 28 -11.26 7.28 3.89
C THR A 28 -10.30 7.23 2.71
N SER A 29 -9.53 6.14 2.59
CA SER A 29 -8.51 5.97 1.55
C SER A 29 -8.83 4.86 0.54
N GLY A 30 -9.93 4.13 0.75
CA GLY A 30 -10.24 2.91 0.01
C GLY A 30 -9.58 1.65 0.61
N ASP A 31 -8.77 1.80 1.67
CA ASP A 31 -8.21 0.70 2.47
C ASP A 31 -8.70 0.82 3.92
N GLU A 32 -9.82 0.15 4.24
CA GLU A 32 -10.46 0.23 5.55
C GLU A 32 -9.55 -0.23 6.70
N VAL A 33 -8.63 -1.16 6.44
CA VAL A 33 -7.68 -1.68 7.44
C VAL A 33 -6.62 -0.62 7.75
N ALA A 34 -6.04 0.01 6.73
CA ALA A 34 -5.10 1.10 6.89
C ALA A 34 -5.76 2.32 7.58
N ASP A 35 -6.99 2.65 7.20
CA ASP A 35 -7.75 3.75 7.80
C ASP A 35 -8.03 3.49 9.29
N ALA A 36 -8.43 2.28 9.67
CA ALA A 36 -8.64 1.89 11.05
C ALA A 36 -7.35 1.94 11.87
N SER A 37 -6.24 1.44 11.31
CA SER A 37 -4.91 1.48 11.94
C SER A 37 -4.42 2.91 12.15
N GLY A 38 -4.60 3.78 11.15
CA GLY A 38 -4.24 5.20 11.22
C GLY A 38 -5.00 5.93 12.33
N ARG A 39 -6.32 5.68 12.44
CA ARG A 39 -7.15 6.24 13.54
C ARG A 39 -6.68 5.76 14.91
N ALA A 40 -6.43 4.45 15.05
CA ALA A 40 -5.96 3.88 16.31
C ALA A 40 -4.61 4.46 16.74
N SER A 41 -3.68 4.60 15.79
CA SER A 41 -2.36 5.20 16.03
C SER A 41 -2.47 6.67 16.47
N PHE A 42 -3.31 7.46 15.80
CA PHE A 42 -3.54 8.85 16.20
C PHE A 42 -4.14 8.96 17.62
N LEU A 43 -5.13 8.11 17.95
CA LEU A 43 -5.75 8.09 19.29
C LEU A 43 -4.74 7.70 20.37
N ALA A 44 -3.86 6.73 20.10
CA ALA A 44 -2.79 6.34 21.02
C ALA A 44 -1.80 7.48 21.27
N LEU A 45 -1.37 8.20 20.22
CA LEU A 45 -0.52 9.39 20.36
C LEU A 45 -1.21 10.50 21.13
N PHE A 46 -2.52 10.71 20.91
CA PHE A 46 -3.31 11.70 21.63
C PHE A 46 -3.43 11.35 23.12
N GLU A 47 -3.63 10.08 23.47
CA GLU A 47 -3.66 9.62 24.88
C GLU A 47 -2.30 9.76 25.55
N GLU A 48 -1.20 9.47 24.83
CA GLU A 48 0.15 9.60 25.37
C GLU A 48 0.46 11.05 25.76
N LYS A 49 0.24 11.98 24.87
CA LYS A 49 0.43 13.41 25.09
C LYS A 49 -0.35 14.22 24.07
N HIS A 50 -1.01 15.27 24.49
CA HIS A 50 -1.61 16.23 23.57
C HIS A 50 -1.59 17.65 24.14
N GLU A 51 -1.33 18.62 23.26
CA GLU A 51 -1.29 20.04 23.61
C GLU A 51 -1.79 20.89 22.43
N LEU A 52 -2.54 21.94 22.72
CA LEU A 52 -2.88 22.99 21.77
C LEU A 52 -1.87 24.10 21.88
N VAL A 53 -1.10 24.35 20.84
CA VAL A 53 -0.07 25.39 20.80
C VAL A 53 -0.49 26.52 19.85
N PRO A 54 -0.23 27.80 20.21
CA PRO A 54 -0.50 28.93 19.34
C PRO A 54 0.35 28.83 18.05
N ALA A 55 -0.27 29.02 16.88
CA ALA A 55 0.39 29.06 15.57
C ALA A 55 0.12 30.36 14.79
N GLY A 56 -0.47 31.37 15.45
CA GLY A 56 -0.82 32.68 14.93
C GLY A 56 -1.84 33.38 15.82
N ASP A 57 -2.29 34.56 15.42
CA ASP A 57 -3.16 35.40 16.26
C ASP A 57 -4.49 34.71 16.60
N ASN A 58 -5.07 33.94 15.67
CA ASN A 58 -6.34 33.25 15.83
C ASN A 58 -6.23 31.77 15.41
N THR A 59 -5.04 31.17 15.58
CA THR A 59 -4.78 29.81 15.13
C THR A 59 -4.09 29.00 16.21
N MET A 60 -4.55 27.77 16.41
CA MET A 60 -3.94 26.78 17.30
C MET A 60 -3.68 25.50 16.53
N VAL A 61 -2.58 24.82 16.82
CA VAL A 61 -2.25 23.51 16.28
C VAL A 61 -2.29 22.49 17.42
N LEU A 62 -2.94 21.36 17.18
CA LEU A 62 -2.89 20.23 18.10
C LEU A 62 -1.58 19.47 17.86
N GLN A 63 -0.77 19.35 18.89
CA GLN A 63 0.40 18.46 18.91
C GLN A 63 0.06 17.20 19.70
N VAL A 64 0.53 16.04 19.22
CA VAL A 64 0.28 14.73 19.85
C VAL A 64 1.55 13.89 19.92
N GLY A 65 1.59 12.96 20.89
CA GLY A 65 2.71 12.06 21.14
C GLY A 65 3.91 12.74 21.80
N ALA A 66 4.89 11.94 22.22
CA ALA A 66 6.11 12.41 22.89
C ALA A 66 6.98 13.33 22.01
N GLU A 67 6.89 13.18 20.70
CA GLU A 67 7.65 13.97 19.71
C GLU A 67 6.94 15.26 19.27
N ASP A 68 5.82 15.61 19.91
CA ASP A 68 5.03 16.82 19.60
C ASP A 68 4.58 16.89 18.12
N TRP A 69 4.16 15.76 17.56
CA TRP A 69 3.73 15.68 16.17
C TRP A 69 2.53 16.61 15.90
N PRO A 70 2.65 17.57 14.98
CA PRO A 70 1.60 18.54 14.73
C PRO A 70 0.52 17.94 13.82
N LEU A 71 -0.75 18.05 14.25
CA LEU A 71 -1.89 17.78 13.37
C LEU A 71 -1.90 18.82 12.24
N PRO A 72 -1.87 18.43 10.97
CA PRO A 72 -1.86 19.39 9.86
C PRO A 72 -3.07 20.29 9.77
N THR A 73 -4.22 19.83 10.32
CA THR A 73 -5.48 20.57 10.37
C THR A 73 -5.49 21.50 11.58
N PRO A 74 -5.35 22.82 11.41
CA PRO A 74 -5.34 23.77 12.53
C PRO A 74 -6.74 24.02 13.06
N PHE A 75 -6.80 24.59 14.28
CA PHE A 75 -8.00 25.21 14.84
C PHE A 75 -7.95 26.70 14.62
N THR A 76 -8.99 27.27 14.02
CA THR A 76 -9.09 28.71 13.73
C THR A 76 -10.23 29.33 14.53
N GLU A 77 -9.99 30.49 15.15
CA GLU A 77 -11.00 31.27 15.88
C GLU A 77 -11.72 32.23 14.94
N VAL A 78 -13.04 32.09 14.87
CA VAL A 78 -13.93 33.00 14.13
C VAL A 78 -15.04 33.44 15.08
N GLU A 79 -15.18 34.75 15.31
CA GLU A 79 -16.22 35.33 16.17
C GLU A 79 -16.26 34.75 17.60
N GLY A 80 -15.08 34.46 18.18
CA GLY A 80 -14.94 33.91 19.53
C GLY A 80 -15.26 32.41 19.64
N LYS A 81 -15.35 31.70 18.52
CA LYS A 81 -15.53 30.23 18.45
C LYS A 81 -14.41 29.57 17.68
N TRP A 82 -13.99 28.42 18.20
CA TRP A 82 -12.95 27.61 17.55
C TRP A 82 -13.54 26.57 16.61
N TYR A 83 -13.02 26.53 15.39
CA TYR A 83 -13.36 25.58 14.35
C TYR A 83 -12.12 24.81 13.92
N LEU A 84 -12.29 23.54 13.58
CA LEU A 84 -11.24 22.76 12.91
C LEU A 84 -11.26 23.15 11.43
N ASP A 85 -10.13 23.65 10.92
CA ASP A 85 -10.00 24.04 9.52
C ASP A 85 -9.57 22.85 8.68
N GLY A 86 -10.54 22.01 8.29
CA GLY A 86 -10.29 20.79 7.53
C GLY A 86 -9.65 21.06 6.18
N ALA A 87 -10.03 22.16 5.51
CA ALA A 87 -9.47 22.49 4.21
C ALA A 87 -7.99 22.86 4.27
N ALA A 88 -7.55 23.52 5.34
CA ALA A 88 -6.16 23.95 5.47
C ALA A 88 -5.15 22.80 5.63
N GLY A 89 -5.59 21.61 6.04
CA GLY A 89 -4.69 20.48 6.30
C GLY A 89 -5.02 19.20 5.54
N ALA A 90 -6.10 19.18 4.76
CA ALA A 90 -6.54 18.00 4.04
C ALA A 90 -5.46 17.48 3.08
N ASP A 91 -4.93 18.36 2.24
CA ASP A 91 -3.91 18.01 1.25
C ASP A 91 -2.65 17.41 1.92
N GLU A 92 -2.20 18.01 3.03
CA GLU A 92 -1.01 17.51 3.74
C GLU A 92 -1.21 16.11 4.33
N ILE A 93 -2.41 15.81 4.85
CA ILE A 93 -2.74 14.47 5.36
C ILE A 93 -2.72 13.45 4.21
N VAL A 94 -3.33 13.81 3.09
CA VAL A 94 -3.37 12.96 1.89
C VAL A 94 -1.96 12.75 1.33
N TYR A 95 -1.16 13.80 1.16
CA TYR A 95 0.23 13.71 0.65
C TYR A 95 1.11 12.82 1.52
N ARG A 96 1.03 12.94 2.85
CA ARG A 96 1.77 12.04 3.76
C ARG A 96 1.31 10.59 3.66
N ARG A 97 0.02 10.35 3.42
CA ARG A 97 -0.52 9.01 3.18
C ARG A 97 -0.01 8.45 1.86
N VAL A 98 -0.16 9.21 0.78
CA VAL A 98 0.31 8.84 -0.56
C VAL A 98 1.79 8.46 -0.52
N GLY A 99 2.67 9.33 -0.02
CA GLY A 99 4.10 9.04 0.04
C GLY A 99 4.43 7.78 0.84
N ARG A 100 3.81 7.59 2.01
CA ARG A 100 4.01 6.37 2.81
C ARG A 100 3.53 5.11 2.09
N ASN A 101 2.37 5.17 1.43
CA ASN A 101 1.80 4.03 0.72
C ASN A 101 2.63 3.68 -0.52
N GLU A 102 3.14 4.67 -1.25
CA GLU A 102 4.03 4.47 -2.40
C GLU A 102 5.34 3.79 -2.00
N LEU A 103 6.00 4.27 -0.95
CA LEU A 103 7.18 3.61 -0.39
C LEU A 103 6.86 2.18 0.07
N GLY A 104 5.69 1.96 0.69
CA GLY A 104 5.19 0.64 1.06
C GLY A 104 4.98 -0.27 -0.15
N ALA A 105 4.40 0.25 -1.23
CA ALA A 105 4.16 -0.50 -2.46
C ALA A 105 5.48 -0.92 -3.14
N ILE A 106 6.48 -0.02 -3.19
CA ILE A 106 7.81 -0.32 -3.68
C ILE A 106 8.46 -1.45 -2.86
N ALA A 107 8.37 -1.37 -1.53
CA ALA A 107 8.90 -2.41 -0.64
C ALA A 107 8.19 -3.76 -0.85
N VAL A 108 6.86 -3.78 -1.05
CA VAL A 108 6.11 -5.00 -1.38
C VAL A 108 6.54 -5.58 -2.73
N CYS A 109 6.72 -4.73 -3.75
CA CYS A 109 7.21 -5.16 -5.07
C CYS A 109 8.56 -5.86 -4.96
N ARG A 110 9.53 -5.27 -4.25
CA ARG A 110 10.86 -5.88 -4.04
C ARG A 110 10.76 -7.18 -3.24
N GLY A 111 10.03 -7.17 -2.12
CA GLY A 111 9.85 -8.37 -1.29
C GLY A 111 9.15 -9.52 -2.02
N PHE A 112 8.26 -9.22 -2.98
CA PHE A 112 7.66 -10.22 -3.85
C PHE A 112 8.71 -10.90 -4.73
N ILE A 113 9.58 -10.14 -5.38
CA ILE A 113 10.64 -10.69 -6.23
C ILE A 113 11.67 -11.50 -5.41
N ASP A 114 12.05 -11.02 -4.24
CA ASP A 114 12.95 -11.76 -3.34
C ASP A 114 12.35 -13.13 -2.97
N ALA A 115 11.05 -13.17 -2.66
CA ALA A 115 10.34 -14.40 -2.34
C ALA A 115 10.23 -15.34 -3.56
N GLU A 116 10.01 -14.80 -4.75
CA GLU A 116 9.97 -15.58 -6.00
C GLU A 116 11.34 -16.19 -6.32
N VAL A 117 12.40 -15.42 -6.18
CA VAL A 117 13.79 -15.90 -6.40
C VAL A 117 14.15 -16.98 -5.38
N GLU A 118 13.79 -16.80 -4.11
CA GLU A 118 13.99 -17.80 -3.06
C GLU A 118 13.22 -19.09 -3.40
N SER A 119 11.94 -18.96 -3.73
CA SER A 119 11.07 -20.10 -4.09
C SER A 119 11.61 -20.86 -5.28
N ALA A 120 12.00 -20.16 -6.34
CA ALA A 120 12.58 -20.78 -7.54
C ALA A 120 13.92 -21.46 -7.26
N ALA A 121 14.76 -20.91 -6.37
CA ALA A 121 16.05 -21.51 -6.02
C ALA A 121 15.91 -22.84 -5.25
N GLN A 122 14.86 -22.96 -4.43
CA GLN A 122 14.63 -24.16 -3.62
C GLN A 122 13.94 -25.29 -4.40
N GLY A 123 13.06 -24.94 -5.35
CA GLY A 123 12.16 -25.88 -6.00
C GLY A 123 11.11 -26.43 -5.02
N HIS A 124 9.86 -26.57 -5.46
CA HIS A 124 8.75 -27.03 -4.63
C HIS A 124 7.82 -27.96 -5.40
N ASP A 125 7.14 -28.89 -4.71
CA ASP A 125 6.13 -29.81 -5.25
C ASP A 125 6.58 -30.62 -6.47
N GLY A 126 7.85 -31.00 -6.49
CA GLY A 126 8.44 -31.80 -7.57
C GLY A 126 8.91 -30.97 -8.77
N ASN A 127 8.84 -29.65 -8.70
CA ASN A 127 9.49 -28.78 -9.66
C ASN A 127 11.00 -28.73 -9.42
N GLU A 128 11.75 -28.77 -10.49
CA GLU A 128 13.19 -28.51 -10.45
C GLU A 128 13.45 -27.03 -10.11
N PRO A 129 14.61 -26.69 -9.51
CA PRO A 129 15.01 -25.29 -9.34
C PRO A 129 14.95 -24.50 -10.64
N GLY A 130 14.51 -23.24 -10.55
CA GLY A 130 14.31 -22.32 -11.69
C GLY A 130 12.87 -22.15 -12.12
N VAL A 131 11.91 -22.74 -11.39
CA VAL A 131 10.47 -22.54 -11.61
C VAL A 131 9.93 -21.56 -10.56
N PHE A 132 9.44 -20.41 -11.01
CA PHE A 132 8.78 -19.42 -10.15
C PHE A 132 7.38 -19.87 -9.72
N ALA A 133 6.88 -19.34 -8.64
CA ALA A 133 5.54 -19.62 -8.15
C ALA A 133 4.49 -18.93 -9.05
N ALA A 134 3.55 -19.69 -9.58
CA ALA A 134 2.50 -19.15 -10.46
C ALA A 134 1.36 -18.46 -9.70
N ARG A 135 1.44 -18.37 -8.36
CA ARG A 135 0.40 -17.81 -7.51
C ARG A 135 0.94 -17.41 -6.13
N LEU A 136 0.30 -16.44 -5.51
CA LEU A 136 0.67 -16.03 -4.16
C LEU A 136 0.35 -17.11 -3.12
N ARG A 137 -0.85 -17.72 -3.17
CA ARG A 137 -1.28 -18.75 -2.21
C ARG A 137 -1.31 -20.12 -2.85
N SER A 138 -0.65 -21.08 -2.20
CA SER A 138 -0.66 -22.48 -2.62
C SER A 138 -2.07 -23.12 -2.52
N ASP A 139 -2.30 -24.08 -3.39
CA ASP A 139 -3.47 -24.96 -3.26
C ASP A 139 -3.37 -25.78 -1.98
N PRO A 140 -4.51 -26.19 -1.39
CA PRO A 140 -4.52 -26.98 -0.16
C PRO A 140 -3.66 -28.24 -0.27
N GLY A 141 -2.65 -28.34 0.61
CA GLY A 141 -1.74 -29.49 0.68
C GLY A 141 -0.61 -29.50 -0.36
N LEU A 142 -0.45 -28.41 -1.11
CA LEU A 142 0.66 -28.19 -2.03
C LEU A 142 1.51 -26.99 -1.62
N HIS A 143 2.74 -26.89 -2.18
CA HIS A 143 3.64 -25.73 -2.04
C HIS A 143 3.88 -25.07 -3.42
N ASN A 144 2.83 -24.91 -4.22
CA ASN A 144 2.88 -24.38 -5.58
C ASN A 144 2.59 -22.86 -5.68
N GLY A 145 2.73 -22.16 -4.58
CA GLY A 145 2.61 -20.71 -4.44
C GLY A 145 3.65 -20.19 -3.44
N LEU A 146 3.70 -18.90 -3.20
CA LEU A 146 4.62 -18.26 -2.25
C LEU A 146 4.19 -18.42 -0.79
N TYR A 147 2.92 -18.70 -0.53
CA TYR A 147 2.37 -18.88 0.81
C TYR A 147 1.63 -20.22 0.95
N TRP A 148 1.97 -20.95 2.00
CA TRP A 148 1.22 -22.07 2.58
C TRP A 148 1.29 -22.00 4.11
N PRO A 149 0.25 -22.47 4.81
CA PRO A 149 0.30 -22.53 6.26
C PRO A 149 1.32 -23.59 6.70
N VAL A 150 2.10 -23.27 7.73
CA VAL A 150 3.10 -24.16 8.32
C VAL A 150 2.72 -24.50 9.76
N GLU A 151 3.14 -25.68 10.27
CA GLU A 151 3.02 -26.04 11.68
C GLU A 151 4.19 -25.47 12.50
N GLU A 152 4.04 -25.44 13.83
CA GLU A 152 5.09 -24.93 14.72
C GLU A 152 6.38 -25.74 14.59
N GLY A 153 7.46 -25.07 14.21
CA GLY A 153 8.77 -25.68 14.00
C GLY A 153 9.09 -26.06 12.55
N GLU A 154 8.17 -25.89 11.64
CA GLU A 154 8.43 -26.04 10.21
C GLU A 154 9.03 -24.75 9.58
N PRO A 155 9.81 -24.87 8.49
CA PRO A 155 10.26 -23.71 7.74
C PRO A 155 9.09 -22.86 7.24
N GLN A 156 9.22 -21.55 7.34
CA GLN A 156 8.22 -20.62 6.83
C GLN A 156 8.12 -20.71 5.30
N SER A 157 6.93 -20.45 4.76
CA SER A 157 6.76 -20.22 3.32
C SER A 157 7.42 -18.89 2.91
N PRO A 158 7.83 -18.70 1.65
CA PRO A 158 8.60 -17.52 1.20
C PRO A 158 8.03 -16.17 1.63
N ILE A 159 6.69 -16.01 1.63
CA ILE A 159 6.02 -14.80 2.13
C ILE A 159 5.29 -15.01 3.47
N GLY A 160 5.62 -16.08 4.22
CA GLY A 160 4.93 -16.45 5.46
C GLY A 160 4.92 -15.33 6.50
N GLU A 161 6.06 -14.70 6.74
CA GLU A 161 6.20 -13.57 7.67
C GLU A 161 5.40 -12.33 7.21
N ALA A 162 5.39 -12.04 5.90
CA ALA A 162 4.63 -10.92 5.36
C ALA A 162 3.11 -11.14 5.51
N VAL A 163 2.63 -12.38 5.25
CA VAL A 163 1.22 -12.75 5.45
C VAL A 163 0.84 -12.72 6.94
N ALA A 164 1.71 -13.18 7.83
CA ALA A 164 1.48 -13.12 9.27
C ALA A 164 1.39 -11.69 9.78
N ARG A 165 2.26 -10.79 9.29
CA ARG A 165 2.24 -9.36 9.59
C ARG A 165 0.95 -8.71 9.08
N ALA A 166 0.60 -8.88 7.80
CA ALA A 166 -0.65 -8.38 7.24
C ALA A 166 -1.87 -8.86 8.04
N ALA A 167 -1.88 -10.13 8.45
CA ALA A 167 -2.95 -10.68 9.29
C ALA A 167 -3.00 -10.06 10.70
N ALA A 168 -1.85 -9.74 11.29
CA ALA A 168 -1.78 -9.04 12.58
C ALA A 168 -2.27 -7.58 12.48
N GLU A 169 -2.04 -6.93 11.35
CA GLU A 169 -2.56 -5.60 11.02
C GLU A 169 -4.07 -5.59 10.73
N GLY A 170 -4.69 -6.75 10.54
CA GLY A 170 -6.13 -6.90 10.34
C GLY A 170 -6.56 -7.27 8.93
N TYR A 171 -5.62 -7.34 7.97
CA TYR A 171 -5.95 -7.77 6.61
C TYR A 171 -6.42 -9.24 6.58
N ARG A 172 -7.45 -9.50 5.79
CA ARG A 172 -8.04 -10.83 5.62
C ARG A 172 -8.34 -11.06 4.15
N ALA A 173 -7.88 -12.18 3.62
CA ALA A 173 -8.24 -12.57 2.26
C ALA A 173 -9.73 -12.95 2.20
N VAL A 174 -10.48 -12.32 1.33
CA VAL A 174 -11.88 -12.65 1.01
C VAL A 174 -11.89 -13.31 -0.36
N ALA A 175 -12.47 -14.51 -0.44
CA ALA A 175 -12.48 -15.25 -1.70
C ALA A 175 -13.30 -14.51 -2.76
N GLY A 176 -12.67 -14.25 -3.91
CA GLY A 176 -13.29 -13.56 -5.05
C GLY A 176 -13.26 -12.03 -4.95
N GLU A 177 -12.69 -11.47 -3.89
CA GLU A 177 -12.52 -10.03 -3.76
C GLU A 177 -11.02 -9.66 -3.85
N ARG A 178 -10.74 -8.55 -4.51
CA ARG A 178 -9.41 -7.93 -4.52
C ARG A 178 -9.36 -6.94 -3.37
N MET A 179 -8.58 -7.27 -2.36
CA MET A 179 -8.38 -6.39 -1.19
C MET A 179 -7.11 -5.56 -1.37
N PRO A 180 -7.13 -4.26 -1.08
CA PRO A 180 -5.91 -3.47 -1.06
C PRO A 180 -5.02 -3.89 0.12
N TYR A 181 -3.73 -3.69 -0.03
CA TYR A 181 -2.74 -3.82 1.05
C TYR A 181 -1.88 -2.56 1.08
N HIS A 182 -1.91 -1.85 2.20
CA HIS A 182 -1.28 -0.54 2.36
C HIS A 182 -1.67 0.48 1.26
N GLY A 183 -2.98 0.50 0.92
CA GLY A 183 -3.53 1.43 -0.05
C GLY A 183 -3.30 1.05 -1.51
N TYR A 184 -2.73 -0.14 -1.80
CA TYR A 184 -2.40 -0.60 -3.15
C TYR A 184 -3.00 -1.96 -3.47
N TYR A 185 -3.38 -2.15 -4.73
CA TYR A 185 -3.67 -3.45 -5.32
C TYR A 185 -2.43 -4.01 -6.01
N TYR A 186 -2.34 -5.34 -6.08
CA TYR A 186 -1.23 -6.05 -6.68
C TYR A 186 -1.72 -7.16 -7.61
N ARG A 187 -1.01 -7.37 -8.73
CA ARG A 187 -1.29 -8.44 -9.69
C ARG A 187 0.00 -8.93 -10.34
N MET A 188 0.17 -10.24 -10.39
CA MET A 188 1.25 -10.87 -11.16
C MET A 188 1.01 -10.67 -12.66
N LEU A 189 2.09 -10.44 -13.40
CA LEU A 189 2.11 -10.38 -14.84
C LEU A 189 2.81 -11.65 -15.37
N CYS A 190 2.27 -12.23 -16.46
CA CYS A 190 2.67 -13.56 -16.92
C CYS A 190 3.51 -13.51 -18.20
N ALA A 191 3.90 -12.32 -18.67
CA ALA A 191 4.73 -12.11 -19.83
C ALA A 191 5.53 -10.82 -19.71
N GLN A 192 6.51 -10.66 -20.60
CA GLN A 192 7.31 -9.45 -20.78
C GLN A 192 7.18 -8.97 -22.21
N GLY A 193 7.01 -7.68 -22.39
CA GLY A 193 6.87 -7.05 -23.70
C GLY A 193 8.20 -6.64 -24.33
N ALA A 194 8.11 -6.03 -25.50
CA ALA A 194 9.27 -5.75 -26.33
C ALA A 194 10.12 -4.55 -25.85
N ASN A 195 9.56 -3.66 -25.00
CA ASN A 195 10.28 -2.49 -24.47
C ASN A 195 11.15 -2.85 -23.25
N ALA A 196 10.85 -3.96 -22.58
CA ALA A 196 11.63 -4.42 -21.45
C ALA A 196 13.00 -4.97 -21.88
N ASP A 197 13.99 -4.92 -20.99
CA ASP A 197 15.32 -5.46 -21.24
C ASP A 197 15.23 -6.97 -21.53
N GLY A 198 15.88 -7.40 -22.61
CA GLY A 198 15.80 -8.77 -23.14
C GLY A 198 14.67 -9.01 -24.15
N GLY A 199 13.77 -8.03 -24.36
CA GLY A 199 12.66 -8.11 -25.31
C GLY A 199 11.49 -8.96 -24.83
N ALA A 200 10.57 -9.28 -25.74
CA ALA A 200 9.36 -10.03 -25.42
C ALA A 200 9.65 -11.46 -24.99
N ILE A 201 9.12 -11.88 -23.85
CA ILE A 201 9.29 -13.23 -23.27
C ILE A 201 7.95 -13.70 -22.70
N GLU A 202 7.51 -14.88 -23.16
CA GLU A 202 6.43 -15.60 -22.47
C GLU A 202 6.98 -16.23 -21.20
N TYR A 203 6.45 -15.85 -20.03
CA TYR A 203 6.91 -16.37 -18.75
C TYR A 203 6.45 -17.81 -18.51
N PHE A 204 5.25 -18.16 -18.97
CA PHE A 204 4.76 -19.54 -18.96
C PHE A 204 5.31 -20.33 -20.13
N GLN A 205 6.15 -21.33 -19.84
CA GLN A 205 6.75 -22.24 -20.82
C GLN A 205 6.50 -23.67 -20.37
N ASP A 206 5.96 -24.50 -21.27
CA ASP A 206 5.63 -25.91 -20.99
C ASP A 206 4.75 -26.15 -19.74
N GLY A 207 3.92 -25.17 -19.39
CA GLY A 207 3.01 -25.25 -18.25
C GLY A 207 3.62 -24.83 -16.90
N ALA A 208 4.83 -24.31 -16.90
CA ALA A 208 5.55 -23.81 -15.74
C ALA A 208 6.02 -22.35 -15.94
N LEU A 209 6.15 -21.60 -14.87
CA LEU A 209 6.63 -20.21 -14.88
C LEU A 209 8.17 -20.20 -14.84
N THR A 210 8.80 -20.39 -16.02
CA THR A 210 10.27 -20.51 -16.15
C THR A 210 10.92 -19.38 -16.93
N GLY A 211 10.14 -18.60 -17.68
CA GLY A 211 10.64 -17.50 -18.50
C GLY A 211 10.88 -16.22 -17.71
N GLY A 212 10.31 -16.10 -16.52
CA GLY A 212 10.40 -14.93 -15.65
C GLY A 212 9.18 -14.77 -14.76
N VAL A 213 9.15 -13.70 -14.00
CA VAL A 213 8.04 -13.30 -13.14
C VAL A 213 7.98 -11.78 -13.04
N ALA A 214 6.80 -11.21 -12.97
CA ALA A 214 6.63 -9.78 -12.74
C ALA A 214 5.38 -9.47 -11.93
N LEU A 215 5.36 -8.26 -11.35
CA LEU A 215 4.27 -7.74 -10.56
C LEU A 215 3.94 -6.32 -11.02
N ILE A 216 2.65 -5.97 -11.01
CA ILE A 216 2.17 -4.60 -11.10
C ILE A 216 1.45 -4.23 -9.80
N ALA A 217 1.70 -3.02 -9.31
CA ALA A 217 1.02 -2.42 -8.17
C ALA A 217 0.39 -1.09 -8.60
N TRP A 218 -0.83 -0.80 -8.11
CA TRP A 218 -1.54 0.46 -8.41
C TRP A 218 -2.40 0.90 -7.24
N PRO A 219 -2.64 2.22 -7.06
CA PRO A 219 -3.40 2.73 -5.93
C PRO A 219 -4.85 2.23 -5.92
N ALA A 220 -5.37 1.95 -4.72
CA ALA A 220 -6.78 1.59 -4.51
C ALA A 220 -7.71 2.76 -4.86
N SER A 221 -7.25 3.99 -4.60
CA SER A 221 -7.92 5.24 -4.96
C SER A 221 -6.87 6.26 -5.43
N TYR A 222 -6.93 6.64 -6.70
CA TYR A 222 -6.01 7.61 -7.30
C TYR A 222 -6.05 8.96 -6.57
N GLU A 223 -4.87 9.59 -6.36
CA GLU A 223 -4.64 10.82 -5.58
C GLU A 223 -5.02 10.74 -4.09
N VAL A 224 -5.64 9.67 -3.62
CA VAL A 224 -6.07 9.49 -2.23
C VAL A 224 -5.22 8.47 -1.49
N SER A 225 -5.01 7.28 -2.07
CA SER A 225 -4.13 6.25 -1.50
C SER A 225 -2.76 6.19 -2.16
N GLY A 226 -2.62 6.71 -3.37
CA GLY A 226 -1.39 6.79 -4.15
C GLY A 226 -1.62 7.49 -5.48
N VAL A 227 -0.57 7.91 -6.14
CA VAL A 227 -0.54 8.50 -7.48
C VAL A 227 0.15 7.56 -8.44
N MET A 228 1.37 7.12 -8.10
CA MET A 228 2.18 6.28 -8.97
C MET A 228 1.70 4.83 -8.99
N SER A 229 1.76 4.20 -10.15
CA SER A 229 1.68 2.76 -10.33
C SER A 229 3.08 2.21 -10.55
N PHE A 230 3.35 1.01 -10.08
CA PHE A 230 4.68 0.41 -10.09
C PHE A 230 4.68 -0.92 -10.84
N MET A 231 5.76 -1.20 -11.57
CA MET A 231 6.05 -2.52 -12.16
C MET A 231 7.43 -2.98 -11.72
N ILE A 232 7.57 -4.29 -11.52
CA ILE A 232 8.84 -4.95 -11.24
C ILE A 232 8.86 -6.32 -11.91
N ASN A 233 10.03 -6.76 -12.37
CA ASN A 233 10.26 -8.14 -12.82
C ASN A 233 11.39 -8.80 -12.02
N GLN A 234 11.79 -10.01 -12.39
CA GLN A 234 12.86 -10.79 -11.75
C GLN A 234 14.21 -10.08 -11.69
N ASP A 235 14.44 -9.01 -12.45
CA ASP A 235 15.69 -8.25 -12.43
C ASP A 235 15.75 -7.28 -11.23
N GLY A 236 14.63 -7.10 -10.49
CA GLY A 236 14.55 -6.33 -9.26
C GLY A 236 14.47 -4.81 -9.46
N LEU A 237 14.37 -4.35 -10.71
CA LEU A 237 14.24 -2.92 -11.03
C LEU A 237 12.77 -2.50 -10.97
N VAL A 238 12.46 -1.52 -10.12
CA VAL A 238 11.11 -0.97 -9.99
C VAL A 238 10.94 0.18 -10.97
N TYR A 239 9.92 0.13 -11.78
CA TYR A 239 9.49 1.22 -12.66
C TYR A 239 8.22 1.85 -12.12
N GLU A 240 8.09 3.16 -12.26
CA GLU A 240 6.93 3.93 -11.83
C GLU A 240 6.33 4.75 -12.96
N LYS A 241 5.02 4.97 -12.91
CA LYS A 241 4.30 5.84 -13.82
C LYS A 241 3.00 6.33 -13.19
N ASP A 242 2.71 7.62 -13.36
CA ASP A 242 1.38 8.16 -13.15
C ASP A 242 0.47 7.79 -14.34
N LEU A 243 -0.52 6.94 -14.08
CA LEU A 243 -1.50 6.49 -15.07
C LEU A 243 -2.76 7.38 -15.11
N GLY A 244 -2.84 8.39 -14.22
CA GLY A 244 -3.94 9.37 -14.16
C GLY A 244 -5.21 8.84 -13.48
N GLU A 245 -6.28 9.63 -13.56
CA GLU A 245 -7.57 9.35 -12.92
C GLU A 245 -8.17 7.99 -13.33
N ASP A 246 -7.87 7.51 -14.55
CA ASP A 246 -8.36 6.26 -15.10
C ASP A 246 -7.49 5.05 -14.74
N THR A 247 -6.57 5.18 -13.78
CA THR A 247 -5.57 4.14 -13.40
C THR A 247 -6.17 2.75 -13.29
N ALA A 248 -7.29 2.58 -12.60
CA ALA A 248 -7.93 1.27 -12.41
C ALA A 248 -8.32 0.61 -13.75
N THR A 249 -8.82 1.39 -14.70
CA THR A 249 -9.21 0.92 -16.04
C THR A 249 -7.97 0.64 -16.91
N VAL A 250 -6.98 1.53 -16.85
CA VAL A 250 -5.72 1.39 -17.62
C VAL A 250 -5.00 0.11 -17.22
N VAL A 251 -4.90 -0.16 -15.91
CA VAL A 251 -4.22 -1.36 -15.39
C VAL A 251 -4.91 -2.65 -15.81
N GLU A 252 -6.22 -2.67 -16.01
CA GLU A 252 -6.92 -3.87 -16.52
C GLU A 252 -6.40 -4.32 -17.88
N GLY A 253 -5.92 -3.38 -18.71
CA GLY A 253 -5.32 -3.66 -20.02
C GLY A 253 -3.82 -3.96 -20.00
N ILE A 254 -3.13 -3.85 -18.86
CA ILE A 254 -1.71 -4.16 -18.75
C ILE A 254 -1.53 -5.64 -18.41
N GLU A 255 -1.22 -6.46 -19.39
CA GLU A 255 -1.06 -7.93 -19.24
C GLU A 255 0.41 -8.35 -19.14
N GLU A 256 1.34 -7.48 -19.56
CA GLU A 256 2.76 -7.75 -19.67
C GLU A 256 3.59 -6.73 -18.90
N PHE A 257 4.77 -7.13 -18.42
CA PHE A 257 5.80 -6.21 -17.95
C PHE A 257 6.45 -5.57 -19.17
N ASP A 258 6.06 -4.35 -19.51
CA ASP A 258 6.53 -3.67 -20.72
C ASP A 258 6.76 -2.17 -20.48
N PRO A 259 7.74 -1.81 -19.62
CA PRO A 259 8.04 -0.40 -19.31
C PRO A 259 8.67 0.28 -20.53
N ASP A 260 7.88 1.06 -21.24
CA ASP A 260 8.33 1.94 -22.32
C ASP A 260 8.97 3.24 -21.78
N ASP A 261 9.39 4.13 -22.67
CA ASP A 261 10.04 5.43 -22.34
C ASP A 261 9.16 6.35 -21.44
N SER A 262 7.90 6.04 -21.22
CA SER A 262 6.99 6.79 -20.35
C SER A 262 7.00 6.29 -18.88
N TRP A 263 7.65 5.17 -18.60
CA TRP A 263 7.94 4.69 -17.27
C TRP A 263 9.31 5.17 -16.79
N SER A 264 9.40 5.61 -15.56
CA SER A 264 10.67 6.05 -14.94
C SER A 264 11.16 4.95 -13.98
N LEU A 265 12.48 4.78 -13.93
CA LEU A 265 13.08 3.91 -12.93
C LEU A 265 13.03 4.61 -11.56
N VAL A 266 12.55 3.89 -10.54
CA VAL A 266 12.60 4.36 -9.16
C VAL A 266 14.04 4.40 -8.69
N ASP A 267 14.52 5.58 -8.24
CA ASP A 267 15.89 5.74 -7.74
C ASP A 267 16.12 4.88 -6.50
N SER A 268 17.22 4.13 -6.50
CA SER A 268 17.64 3.32 -5.34
C SER A 268 18.11 4.15 -4.14
N ALA A 269 18.10 5.48 -4.24
CA ALA A 269 18.59 6.40 -3.21
C ALA A 269 17.62 6.59 -2.02
N ASP A 270 16.39 6.09 -2.11
CA ASP A 270 15.40 6.20 -1.02
C ASP A 270 15.41 4.99 -0.04
N ASP A 271 16.44 4.15 -0.11
CA ASP A 271 16.65 3.01 0.80
C ASP A 271 17.50 3.36 2.06
N ALA A 272 17.58 4.63 2.48
CA ALA A 272 18.39 5.06 3.63
C ALA A 272 17.55 5.44 4.87
#